data_76892d586263cee69aa6f71d0cee9435
#
_entry.id   76892d586263cee69aa6f71d0cee9435
#
_cell.length_a   1.000
_cell.length_b   1.000
_cell.length_c   1.000
_cell.angle_alpha   90.00
_cell.angle_beta   90.00
_cell.angle_gamma   90.00
#
_symmetry.space_group_name_H-M   'P 1'
#
loop_
_entity.id
_entity.type
_entity.pdbx_description
1 polymer ?
#
loop_
_entity_poly.entity_id
_entity_poly.type
_entity_poly.pdbx_seq_one_letter_code
_entity_poly.pdbx_strand_id
1 'polypeptide(L)'
;LPIDSKFPLADYYRLEEAYEAGDKDEIERCRKSLLASVKRFAKDIKSKYIAPPRTTNFGVLFVPTEGLYSEIVRNPIFFDDLRREEQIIVAGPSTLSALLNSLSVGFKTLNIQKSADHISKTLASVKTEFGKFGGILVKAQKHLQHASGNIDDLLNRRTTAIERTLRHIELSEGEPMLDLLQFQEDEEDYED
;
A
#
# COMPACT_ATOMS: atom_id res chain seq x y z
N LEU A 1 -0.18 -0.07 19.19
CA LEU A 1 0.68 -0.15 20.37
C LEU A 1 -0.15 0.06 21.62
N PRO A 2 -0.27 -0.91 22.55
CA PRO A 2 -0.90 -0.73 23.84
C PRO A 2 -0.03 0.15 24.75
N ILE A 3 -0.64 1.14 25.39
CA ILE A 3 -0.01 1.98 26.43
C ILE A 3 -1.00 2.04 27.59
N ASP A 4 -0.54 1.68 28.77
CA ASP A 4 -1.36 1.75 29.98
C ASP A 4 -0.60 2.51 31.08
N SER A 5 -1.32 3.35 31.82
CA SER A 5 -0.76 4.14 32.90
C SER A 5 -1.10 3.50 34.24
N LYS A 6 -0.10 3.15 35.00
CA LYS A 6 -0.25 2.59 36.34
C LYS A 6 0.64 3.32 37.33
N PHE A 7 0.07 3.62 38.47
CA PHE A 7 0.79 4.26 39.56
C PHE A 7 0.58 3.51 40.88
N PRO A 8 1.56 2.71 41.33
CA PRO A 8 1.52 2.06 42.65
C PRO A 8 1.76 3.09 43.77
N LEU A 9 0.81 4.00 43.93
CA LEU A 9 0.93 5.20 44.77
C LEU A 9 1.29 4.85 46.23
N ALA A 10 0.58 3.87 46.80
CA ALA A 10 0.82 3.49 48.20
C ALA A 10 2.20 2.89 48.42
N ASP A 11 2.70 2.05 47.51
CA ASP A 11 4.05 1.48 47.62
C ASP A 11 5.12 2.53 47.39
N TYR A 12 4.87 3.50 46.51
CA TYR A 12 5.82 4.60 46.21
C TYR A 12 5.96 5.57 47.40
N TYR A 13 4.84 5.99 48.00
CA TYR A 13 4.89 6.86 49.17
C TYR A 13 5.55 6.18 50.37
N ARG A 14 5.29 4.92 50.64
CA ARG A 14 6.00 4.18 51.71
C ARG A 14 7.49 4.14 51.47
N LEU A 15 7.92 4.02 50.22
CA LEU A 15 9.34 4.05 49.87
C LEU A 15 9.94 5.45 50.12
N GLU A 16 9.22 6.51 49.78
CA GLU A 16 9.66 7.89 50.08
C GLU A 16 9.77 8.13 51.58
N GLU A 17 8.78 7.73 52.38
CA GLU A 17 8.81 7.81 53.83
C GLU A 17 10.00 7.03 54.41
N ALA A 18 10.29 5.83 53.91
CA ALA A 18 11.45 5.06 54.34
C ALA A 18 12.77 5.74 53.99
N TYR A 19 12.86 6.43 52.85
CA TYR A 19 14.03 7.25 52.51
C TYR A 19 14.21 8.44 53.45
N GLU A 20 13.11 9.13 53.83
CA GLU A 20 13.15 10.24 54.77
C GLU A 20 13.58 9.78 56.18
N ALA A 21 13.12 8.59 56.61
CA ALA A 21 13.51 8.00 57.89
C ALA A 21 14.95 7.47 57.90
N GLY A 22 15.55 7.24 56.74
CA GLY A 22 16.92 6.72 56.62
C GLY A 22 17.07 5.24 57.01
N ASP A 23 15.95 4.49 57.11
CA ASP A 23 15.95 3.08 57.52
C ASP A 23 16.24 2.20 56.29
N LYS A 24 17.44 1.66 56.21
CA LYS A 24 17.93 0.86 55.07
C LYS A 24 17.14 -0.43 54.89
N ASP A 25 16.72 -1.10 55.96
CA ASP A 25 15.99 -2.36 55.90
C ASP A 25 14.56 -2.11 55.42
N GLU A 26 13.94 -1.01 55.86
CA GLU A 26 12.61 -0.62 55.40
C GLU A 26 12.62 -0.14 53.95
N ILE A 27 13.63 0.63 53.53
CA ILE A 27 13.82 1.02 52.11
C ILE A 27 13.86 -0.21 51.23
N GLU A 28 14.65 -1.22 51.59
CA GLU A 28 14.76 -2.45 50.79
C GLU A 28 13.44 -3.26 50.72
N ARG A 29 12.68 -3.31 51.81
CA ARG A 29 11.35 -3.92 51.88
C ARG A 29 10.36 -3.18 50.99
N CYS A 30 10.27 -1.87 51.12
CA CYS A 30 9.35 -1.04 50.33
C CYS A 30 9.69 -1.10 48.84
N ARG A 31 10.99 -1.09 48.48
CA ARG A 31 11.44 -1.26 47.11
C ARG A 31 10.99 -2.59 46.53
N LYS A 32 11.15 -3.72 47.24
CA LYS A 32 10.67 -5.04 46.78
C LYS A 32 9.18 -5.05 46.57
N SER A 33 8.39 -4.45 47.48
CA SER A 33 6.94 -4.32 47.35
C SER A 33 6.56 -3.54 46.09
N LEU A 34 7.20 -2.41 45.87
CA LEU A 34 7.01 -1.56 44.69
C LEU A 34 7.29 -2.33 43.41
N LEU A 35 8.42 -3.01 43.30
CA LEU A 35 8.78 -3.78 42.14
C LEU A 35 7.80 -4.96 41.87
N ALA A 36 7.34 -5.60 42.96
CA ALA A 36 6.32 -6.65 42.85
C ALA A 36 4.99 -6.11 42.29
N SER A 37 4.56 -4.94 42.69
CA SER A 37 3.38 -4.26 42.16
C SER A 37 3.56 -3.89 40.70
N VAL A 38 4.72 -3.38 40.31
CA VAL A 38 5.07 -3.08 38.90
C VAL A 38 5.05 -4.35 38.04
N LYS A 39 5.62 -5.47 38.51
CA LYS A 39 5.59 -6.76 37.78
C LYS A 39 4.14 -7.26 37.59
N ARG A 40 3.29 -7.12 38.58
CA ARG A 40 1.87 -7.46 38.49
C ARG A 40 1.16 -6.63 37.40
N PHE A 41 1.39 -5.31 37.38
CA PHE A 41 0.83 -4.44 36.34
C PHE A 41 1.33 -4.80 34.95
N ALA A 42 2.60 -5.13 34.80
CA ALA A 42 3.16 -5.58 33.52
C ALA A 42 2.46 -6.85 33.02
N LYS A 43 2.25 -7.84 33.89
CA LYS A 43 1.50 -9.06 33.55
C LYS A 43 0.05 -8.77 33.15
N ASP A 44 -0.61 -7.87 33.86
CA ASP A 44 -1.97 -7.44 33.55
C ASP A 44 -2.07 -6.82 32.15
N ILE A 45 -1.13 -5.93 31.82
CA ILE A 45 -1.06 -5.28 30.50
C ILE A 45 -0.82 -6.32 29.41
N LYS A 46 0.15 -7.21 29.62
CA LYS A 46 0.44 -8.30 28.68
C LYS A 46 -0.80 -9.14 28.39
N SER A 47 -1.46 -9.62 29.43
CA SER A 47 -2.59 -10.53 29.29
C SER A 47 -3.84 -9.88 28.67
N LYS A 48 -4.06 -8.59 28.95
CA LYS A 48 -5.29 -7.88 28.56
C LYS A 48 -5.19 -7.18 27.23
N TYR A 49 -4.00 -6.68 26.86
CA TYR A 49 -3.87 -5.72 25.78
C TYR A 49 -2.92 -6.14 24.66
N ILE A 50 -2.01 -7.11 24.85
CA ILE A 50 -1.10 -7.56 23.81
C ILE A 50 -1.72 -8.76 23.07
N ALA A 51 -2.16 -8.51 21.83
CA ALA A 51 -2.82 -9.51 20.97
C ALA A 51 -2.38 -9.37 19.50
N PRO A 52 -1.15 -9.80 19.14
CA PRO A 52 -0.69 -9.78 17.75
C PRO A 52 -1.58 -10.67 16.86
N PRO A 53 -1.84 -10.33 15.60
CA PRO A 53 -1.32 -9.16 14.85
C PRO A 53 -2.14 -7.87 15.03
N ARG A 54 -3.19 -7.88 15.87
CA ARG A 54 -4.06 -6.72 16.09
C ARG A 54 -3.35 -5.60 16.83
N THR A 55 -2.36 -5.95 17.64
CA THR A 55 -1.47 -5.02 18.34
C THR A 55 -0.01 -5.32 18.01
N THR A 56 0.91 -4.47 18.50
CA THR A 56 2.32 -4.83 18.60
C THR A 56 2.51 -6.02 19.53
N ASN A 57 3.64 -6.72 19.41
CA ASN A 57 4.04 -7.81 20.30
C ASN A 57 4.63 -7.33 21.63
N PHE A 58 4.54 -6.03 21.92
CA PHE A 58 4.94 -5.40 23.18
C PHE A 58 3.97 -4.30 23.57
N GLY A 59 3.95 -3.94 24.84
CA GLY A 59 3.19 -2.82 25.39
C GLY A 59 4.07 -1.85 26.16
N VAL A 60 3.53 -0.69 26.51
CA VAL A 60 4.18 0.33 27.34
C VAL A 60 3.44 0.46 28.65
N LEU A 61 4.17 0.32 29.74
CA LEU A 61 3.73 0.72 31.08
C LEU A 61 4.22 2.14 31.35
N PHE A 62 3.32 3.09 31.31
CA PHE A 62 3.62 4.48 31.63
C PHE A 62 3.53 4.71 33.14
N VAL A 63 4.59 5.26 33.72
CA VAL A 63 4.64 5.70 35.09
C VAL A 63 4.70 7.23 35.12
N PRO A 64 3.80 7.90 35.89
CA PRO A 64 3.58 9.34 35.74
C PRO A 64 4.64 10.24 36.37
N THR A 65 5.61 9.68 37.13
CA THR A 65 6.69 10.46 37.77
C THR A 65 8.05 9.90 37.38
N GLU A 66 9.02 10.80 37.19
CA GLU A 66 10.43 10.44 36.95
C GLU A 66 11.06 9.73 38.15
N GLY A 67 10.64 10.07 39.37
CA GLY A 67 11.09 9.39 40.58
C GLY A 67 10.74 7.91 40.57
N LEU A 68 9.50 7.57 40.31
CA LEU A 68 9.07 6.16 40.19
C LEU A 68 9.78 5.43 39.03
N TYR A 69 9.95 6.10 37.90
CA TYR A 69 10.71 5.55 36.76
C TYR A 69 12.16 5.23 37.18
N SER A 70 12.83 6.18 37.88
CA SER A 70 14.18 5.99 38.35
C SER A 70 14.32 4.82 39.32
N GLU A 71 13.36 4.61 40.23
CA GLU A 71 13.37 3.47 41.16
C GLU A 71 13.27 2.12 40.41
N ILE A 72 12.49 2.05 39.35
CA ILE A 72 12.36 0.84 38.52
C ILE A 72 13.66 0.56 37.76
N VAL A 73 14.26 1.59 37.13
CA VAL A 73 15.49 1.45 36.32
C VAL A 73 16.73 1.17 37.18
N ARG A 74 16.75 1.58 38.47
CA ARG A 74 17.83 1.23 39.40
C ARG A 74 18.06 -0.28 39.54
N ASN A 75 17.11 -1.11 39.21
CA ASN A 75 17.28 -2.56 39.15
C ASN A 75 17.35 -3.05 37.69
N PRO A 76 18.53 -3.15 37.08
CA PRO A 76 18.69 -3.47 35.68
C PRO A 76 18.15 -4.88 35.33
N ILE A 77 18.30 -5.85 36.23
CA ILE A 77 17.82 -7.22 36.03
C ILE A 77 16.31 -7.20 35.96
N PHE A 78 15.65 -6.55 36.90
CA PHE A 78 14.20 -6.45 36.90
C PHE A 78 13.67 -5.70 35.67
N PHE A 79 14.33 -4.63 35.27
CA PHE A 79 13.96 -3.85 34.08
C PHE A 79 14.08 -4.68 32.79
N ASP A 80 15.12 -5.50 32.66
CA ASP A 80 15.30 -6.42 31.55
C ASP A 80 14.26 -7.56 31.56
N ASP A 81 13.93 -8.11 32.74
CA ASP A 81 12.90 -9.15 32.87
C ASP A 81 11.53 -8.65 32.41
N LEU A 82 11.15 -7.42 32.76
CA LEU A 82 9.89 -6.82 32.26
C LEU A 82 9.83 -6.79 30.74
N ARG A 83 10.95 -6.48 30.11
CA ARG A 83 11.05 -6.41 28.65
C ARG A 83 11.04 -7.79 28.00
N ARG A 84 11.81 -8.75 28.55
CA ARG A 84 11.97 -10.09 27.96
C ARG A 84 10.80 -11.01 28.26
N GLU A 85 10.39 -11.10 29.55
CA GLU A 85 9.36 -12.03 29.98
C GLU A 85 7.96 -11.48 29.74
N GLU A 86 7.73 -10.21 30.09
CA GLU A 86 6.41 -9.62 30.01
C GLU A 86 6.16 -8.83 28.72
N GLN A 87 7.20 -8.58 27.92
CA GLN A 87 7.10 -7.79 26.69
C GLN A 87 6.62 -6.36 26.97
N ILE A 88 7.00 -5.82 28.12
CA ILE A 88 6.62 -4.47 28.58
C ILE A 88 7.84 -3.56 28.63
N ILE A 89 7.69 -2.41 28.00
CA ILE A 89 8.64 -1.29 28.10
C ILE A 89 8.11 -0.32 29.15
N VAL A 90 8.87 -0.07 30.19
CA VAL A 90 8.51 0.96 31.17
C VAL A 90 8.97 2.32 30.66
N ALA A 91 8.11 3.32 30.75
CA ALA A 91 8.39 4.68 30.33
C ALA A 91 7.94 5.69 31.38
N GLY A 92 8.82 6.61 31.76
CA GLY A 92 8.50 7.82 32.48
C GLY A 92 8.08 8.95 31.53
N PRO A 93 7.74 10.13 32.04
CA PRO A 93 7.28 11.27 31.26
C PRO A 93 8.21 11.64 30.09
N SER A 94 9.52 11.79 30.39
CA SER A 94 10.52 12.12 29.37
C SER A 94 10.76 11.03 28.37
N THR A 95 10.84 9.77 28.83
CA THR A 95 11.10 8.62 27.95
C THR A 95 9.89 8.26 27.08
N LEU A 96 8.66 8.45 27.56
CA LEU A 96 7.46 8.24 26.76
C LEU A 96 7.41 9.20 25.58
N SER A 97 7.70 10.48 25.81
CA SER A 97 7.73 11.50 24.75
C SER A 97 8.73 11.14 23.64
N ALA A 98 9.96 10.73 24.03
CA ALA A 98 10.99 10.30 23.08
C ALA A 98 10.55 9.03 22.30
N LEU A 99 9.97 8.05 22.99
CA LEU A 99 9.48 6.82 22.38
C LEU A 99 8.37 7.13 21.35
N LEU A 100 7.38 7.95 21.71
CA LEU A 100 6.27 8.29 20.82
C LEU A 100 6.77 9.04 19.58
N ASN A 101 7.73 9.95 19.73
CA ASN A 101 8.33 10.64 18.60
C ASN A 101 9.06 9.67 17.67
N SER A 102 9.85 8.76 18.20
CA SER A 102 10.55 7.74 17.41
C SER A 102 9.58 6.82 16.66
N LEU A 103 8.51 6.39 17.33
CA LEU A 103 7.47 5.57 16.71
C LEU A 103 6.71 6.34 15.61
N SER A 104 6.42 7.62 15.83
CA SER A 104 5.76 8.46 14.82
C SER A 104 6.58 8.56 13.55
N VAL A 105 7.90 8.74 13.66
CA VAL A 105 8.81 8.75 12.51
C VAL A 105 8.81 7.38 11.81
N GLY A 106 8.91 6.30 12.57
CA GLY A 106 8.87 4.93 12.04
C GLY A 106 7.59 4.63 11.26
N PHE A 107 6.43 4.99 11.80
CA PHE A 107 5.14 4.80 11.11
C PHE A 107 5.00 5.67 9.86
N LYS A 108 5.50 6.92 9.88
CA LYS A 108 5.54 7.75 8.68
C LYS A 108 6.37 7.11 7.58
N THR A 109 7.54 6.57 7.91
CA THR A 109 8.42 5.88 6.96
C THR A 109 7.73 4.64 6.36
N LEU A 110 7.08 3.81 7.19
CA LEU A 110 6.32 2.65 6.72
C LEU A 110 5.17 3.03 5.78
N ASN A 111 4.47 4.12 6.08
CA ASN A 111 3.40 4.61 5.21
C ASN A 111 3.93 5.11 3.86
N ILE A 112 5.08 5.79 3.84
CA ILE A 112 5.74 6.22 2.61
C ILE A 112 6.14 5.00 1.78
N GLN A 113 6.72 3.96 2.37
CA GLN A 113 7.08 2.73 1.67
C GLN A 113 5.87 2.04 1.05
N LYS A 114 4.77 1.88 1.81
CA LYS A 114 3.53 1.30 1.28
C LYS A 114 2.95 2.11 0.12
N SER A 115 3.00 3.43 0.21
CA SER A 115 2.55 4.32 -0.87
C SER A 115 3.43 4.18 -2.11
N ALA A 116 4.75 4.10 -1.95
CA ALA A 116 5.69 3.90 -3.04
C ALA A 116 5.46 2.56 -3.77
N ASP A 117 5.22 1.48 -3.03
CA ASP A 117 4.88 0.17 -3.59
C ASP A 117 3.58 0.21 -4.39
N HIS A 118 2.56 0.91 -3.87
CA HIS A 118 1.29 1.08 -4.57
C HIS A 118 1.46 1.88 -5.87
N ILE A 119 2.20 2.99 -5.82
CA ILE A 119 2.51 3.81 -6.99
C ILE A 119 3.27 2.98 -8.03
N SER A 120 4.28 2.22 -7.64
CA SER A 120 5.05 1.36 -8.54
C SER A 120 4.16 0.33 -9.26
N LYS A 121 3.26 -0.34 -8.54
CA LYS A 121 2.29 -1.28 -9.13
C LYS A 121 1.33 -0.58 -10.10
N THR A 122 0.84 0.59 -9.74
CA THR A 122 -0.05 1.38 -10.61
C THR A 122 0.67 1.80 -11.89
N LEU A 123 1.92 2.28 -11.80
CA LEU A 123 2.73 2.63 -12.97
C LEU A 123 2.98 1.43 -13.89
N ALA A 124 3.25 0.26 -13.33
CA ALA A 124 3.42 -0.97 -14.12
C ALA A 124 2.14 -1.34 -14.87
N SER A 125 0.97 -1.21 -14.23
CA SER A 125 -0.34 -1.42 -14.87
C SER A 125 -0.59 -0.42 -15.99
N VAL A 126 -0.36 0.86 -15.75
CA VAL A 126 -0.50 1.93 -16.74
C VAL A 126 0.41 1.68 -17.94
N LYS A 127 1.68 1.33 -17.71
CA LYS A 127 2.62 0.98 -18.78
C LYS A 127 2.10 -0.17 -19.65
N THR A 128 1.50 -1.18 -19.04
CA THR A 128 0.92 -2.32 -19.76
C THR A 128 -0.27 -1.89 -20.63
N GLU A 129 -1.15 -1.05 -20.10
CA GLU A 129 -2.31 -0.53 -20.86
C GLU A 129 -1.87 0.38 -22.02
N PHE A 130 -0.87 1.23 -21.82
CA PHE A 130 -0.29 2.01 -22.92
C PHE A 130 0.32 1.13 -24.02
N GLY A 131 0.96 0.02 -23.65
CA GLY A 131 1.45 -0.96 -24.64
C GLY A 131 0.32 -1.58 -25.48
N LYS A 132 -0.78 -1.96 -24.85
CA LYS A 132 -1.98 -2.47 -25.55
C LYS A 132 -2.59 -1.40 -26.45
N PHE A 133 -2.71 -0.17 -25.97
CA PHE A 133 -3.24 0.95 -26.73
C PHE A 133 -2.40 1.23 -27.98
N GLY A 134 -1.06 1.24 -27.85
CA GLY A 134 -0.14 1.36 -28.99
C GLY A 134 -0.37 0.25 -30.03
N GLY A 135 -0.57 -1.00 -29.59
CA GLY A 135 -0.87 -2.11 -30.46
C GLY A 135 -2.20 -1.95 -31.22
N ILE A 136 -3.24 -1.40 -30.56
CA ILE A 136 -4.52 -1.09 -31.22
C ILE A 136 -4.36 -0.02 -32.27
N LEU A 137 -3.59 1.06 -31.99
CA LEU A 137 -3.33 2.11 -32.96
C LEU A 137 -2.61 1.61 -34.20
N VAL A 138 -1.61 0.74 -34.05
CA VAL A 138 -0.89 0.13 -35.17
C VAL A 138 -1.85 -0.73 -36.02
N LYS A 139 -2.76 -1.47 -35.40
CA LYS A 139 -3.79 -2.23 -36.15
C LYS A 139 -4.74 -1.31 -36.89
N ALA A 140 -5.22 -0.25 -36.25
CA ALA A 140 -6.10 0.73 -36.89
C ALA A 140 -5.41 1.40 -38.10
N GLN A 141 -4.13 1.76 -37.98
CA GLN A 141 -3.36 2.30 -39.09
C GLN A 141 -3.27 1.32 -40.27
N LYS A 142 -3.01 0.03 -40.01
CA LYS A 142 -3.01 -0.99 -41.05
C LYS A 142 -4.36 -1.13 -41.75
N HIS A 143 -5.47 -1.15 -40.99
CA HIS A 143 -6.80 -1.18 -41.55
C HIS A 143 -7.11 0.01 -42.46
N LEU A 144 -6.69 1.22 -42.04
CA LEU A 144 -6.84 2.42 -42.87
C LEU A 144 -6.00 2.33 -44.16
N GLN A 145 -4.77 1.81 -44.09
CA GLN A 145 -3.94 1.59 -45.28
C GLN A 145 -4.57 0.56 -46.25
N HIS A 146 -5.11 -0.55 -45.72
CA HIS A 146 -5.82 -1.53 -46.54
C HIS A 146 -7.08 -0.94 -47.18
N ALA A 147 -7.86 -0.16 -46.43
CA ALA A 147 -9.05 0.49 -46.97
C ALA A 147 -8.68 1.51 -48.07
N SER A 148 -7.63 2.29 -47.89
CA SER A 148 -7.12 3.20 -48.92
C SER A 148 -6.68 2.47 -50.17
N GLY A 149 -5.92 1.37 -50.03
CA GLY A 149 -5.50 0.53 -51.15
C GLY A 149 -6.67 -0.07 -51.92
N ASN A 150 -7.69 -0.54 -51.21
CA ASN A 150 -8.91 -1.09 -51.86
C ASN A 150 -9.66 0.01 -52.63
N ILE A 151 -9.73 1.23 -52.12
CA ILE A 151 -10.35 2.36 -52.82
C ILE A 151 -9.55 2.71 -54.10
N ASP A 152 -8.24 2.76 -53.99
CA ASP A 152 -7.37 3.04 -55.16
C ASP A 152 -7.54 1.94 -56.23
N ASP A 153 -7.60 0.66 -55.84
CA ASP A 153 -7.83 -0.45 -56.75
C ASP A 153 -9.20 -0.37 -57.44
N LEU A 154 -10.22 -0.01 -56.69
CA LEU A 154 -11.59 0.16 -57.23
C LEU A 154 -11.65 1.33 -58.21
N LEU A 155 -11.03 2.45 -57.89
CA LEU A 155 -10.96 3.62 -58.76
C LEU A 155 -10.26 3.25 -60.06
N ASN A 156 -9.05 2.62 -59.97
CA ASN A 156 -8.30 2.20 -61.15
C ASN A 156 -9.05 1.20 -62.05
N ARG A 157 -9.68 0.17 -61.44
CA ARG A 157 -10.48 -0.82 -62.20
C ARG A 157 -11.67 -0.19 -62.90
N ARG A 158 -12.42 0.68 -62.19
CA ARG A 158 -13.61 1.33 -62.77
C ARG A 158 -13.21 2.35 -63.85
N THR A 159 -12.14 3.16 -63.61
CA THR A 159 -11.67 4.11 -64.61
C THR A 159 -11.20 3.40 -65.88
N THR A 160 -10.44 2.29 -65.74
CA THR A 160 -9.98 1.50 -66.87
C THR A 160 -11.16 0.82 -67.62
N ALA A 161 -12.18 0.34 -66.88
CA ALA A 161 -13.39 -0.25 -67.50
C ALA A 161 -14.16 0.83 -68.29
N ILE A 162 -14.37 2.00 -67.73
CA ILE A 162 -15.08 3.11 -68.37
C ILE A 162 -14.30 3.56 -69.62
N GLU A 163 -12.96 3.74 -69.52
CA GLU A 163 -12.13 4.09 -70.67
C GLU A 163 -12.20 3.07 -71.81
N ARG A 164 -12.20 1.76 -71.48
CA ARG A 164 -12.42 0.70 -72.47
C ARG A 164 -13.79 0.77 -73.12
N THR A 165 -14.83 1.00 -72.36
CA THR A 165 -16.20 1.13 -72.88
C THR A 165 -16.35 2.36 -73.74
N LEU A 166 -15.81 3.52 -73.36
CA LEU A 166 -15.79 4.74 -74.16
C LEU A 166 -15.01 4.57 -75.46
N ARG A 167 -13.85 3.92 -75.40
CA ARG A 167 -13.05 3.63 -76.61
C ARG A 167 -13.77 2.67 -77.56
N HIS A 168 -14.60 1.74 -77.07
CA HIS A 168 -15.42 0.88 -77.87
C HIS A 168 -16.59 1.62 -78.58
N ILE A 169 -17.15 2.64 -77.87
CA ILE A 169 -18.20 3.51 -78.44
C ILE A 169 -17.65 4.40 -79.53
N GLU A 170 -16.42 4.97 -79.34
CA GLU A 170 -15.75 5.82 -80.35
C GLU A 170 -15.36 5.04 -81.64
N LEU A 171 -15.14 3.72 -81.53
CA LEU A 171 -14.76 2.87 -82.65
C LEU A 171 -15.93 2.26 -83.38
N SER A 172 -17.19 2.33 -82.87
CA SER A 172 -18.39 1.83 -83.48
C SER A 172 -19.33 2.95 -83.93
N GLU A 173 -18.92 3.75 -84.87
CA GLU A 173 -19.87 4.54 -85.63
C GLU A 173 -20.73 3.61 -86.51
N GLY A 174 -21.90 3.19 -85.99
CA GLY A 174 -22.85 2.60 -86.87
C GLY A 174 -23.87 1.58 -86.40
N GLU A 175 -24.01 1.10 -85.17
CA GLU A 175 -25.14 0.29 -84.76
C GLU A 175 -25.61 0.60 -83.32
N PRO A 176 -27.00 0.51 -83.05
CA PRO A 176 -27.52 0.92 -81.73
C PRO A 176 -27.19 -0.15 -80.66
N MET A 177 -26.38 0.23 -79.73
CA MET A 177 -25.95 -0.57 -78.64
C MET A 177 -26.98 -0.55 -77.50
N LEU A 178 -27.87 -1.50 -77.42
CA LEU A 178 -28.88 -1.71 -76.38
C LEU A 178 -28.63 -2.96 -75.48
N ASP A 179 -27.53 -3.71 -75.70
CA ASP A 179 -27.39 -5.04 -75.11
C ASP A 179 -26.10 -5.27 -74.26
N LEU A 180 -25.41 -4.20 -73.79
CA LEU A 180 -24.17 -4.40 -73.10
C LEU A 180 -24.16 -3.90 -71.65
N LEU A 181 -25.34 -3.72 -71.01
CA LEU A 181 -25.45 -3.37 -69.58
C LEU A 181 -26.08 -4.53 -68.77
N GLN A 182 -25.66 -5.78 -68.99
CA GLN A 182 -25.87 -6.84 -68.00
C GLN A 182 -24.73 -6.79 -67.00
N PHE A 183 -25.04 -6.14 -65.86
CA PHE A 183 -24.19 -6.25 -64.65
C PHE A 183 -24.36 -7.65 -64.11
N GLN A 184 -23.30 -8.45 -64.10
CA GLN A 184 -23.18 -9.61 -63.21
C GLN A 184 -23.03 -9.09 -61.80
N GLU A 185 -24.06 -9.22 -60.97
CA GLU A 185 -23.99 -9.17 -59.53
C GLU A 185 -23.33 -10.48 -59.07
N ASP A 186 -22.03 -10.44 -58.79
CA ASP A 186 -21.36 -11.49 -58.02
C ASP A 186 -21.80 -11.34 -56.58
N GLU A 187 -22.71 -12.22 -56.11
CA GLU A 187 -22.99 -12.43 -54.70
C GLU A 187 -21.74 -13.00 -54.03
N GLU A 188 -21.02 -12.16 -53.31
CA GLU A 188 -20.03 -12.64 -52.33
C GLU A 188 -20.74 -12.97 -51.02
N ASP A 189 -20.84 -14.28 -50.75
CA ASP A 189 -21.20 -14.86 -49.47
C ASP A 189 -20.36 -14.29 -48.36
N TYR A 190 -21.00 -13.63 -47.40
CA TYR A 190 -20.45 -13.35 -46.09
C TYR A 190 -20.81 -14.53 -45.18
N GLU A 191 -19.92 -15.49 -45.04
CA GLU A 191 -19.89 -16.37 -43.86
C GLU A 191 -19.00 -15.80 -42.78
N ASP A 192 -19.52 -15.76 -41.54
CA ASP A 192 -19.11 -15.44 -40.16
C ASP A 192 -17.64 -15.08 -39.84
#